data_d7c15ddc6a8b34a6c13e831a4214f7f9
#
_entry.id   d7c15ddc6a8b34a6c13e831a4214f7f9
#
_cell.length_a   1.000
_cell.length_b   1.000
_cell.length_c   1.000
_cell.angle_alpha   90.00
_cell.angle_beta   90.00
_cell.angle_gamma   90.00
#
_symmetry.space_group_name_H-M   'P 1'
#
loop_
_entity.id
_entity.type
_entity.pdbx_description
1 polymer ?
#
loop_
_entity_poly.entity_id
_entity_poly.type
_entity_poly.pdbx_seq_one_letter_code
_entity_poly.pdbx_strand_id
1 'polypeptide(L)'
;MTSSAEILPVAVLMQRLAEPNRWEDWQFKLLEVMPATNASDAIGLALVEDNGKQSRWLHSGFGVQLFADECKGYFLNLTSGQPSWFVSWRPDGQDPTQVEVTSVSVSYIEADRRMFAEEHVESVPLPPELCEWLQDFTNQHFKPESARKVRAQSFLKPEERGGTVPAQGGGSTLDG
;
A
#
# COMPACT_ATOMS: atom_id res chain seq x y z
N MET A 1 -19.91 -2.95 12.05
CA MET A 1 -19.66 -2.45 12.33
C MET A 1 -18.75 -2.40 12.90
N THR A 2 -18.14 -2.26 13.02
CA THR A 2 -17.43 -2.24 13.47
C THR A 2 -16.31 -1.91 13.41
N SER A 3 -15.76 -1.34 13.47
CA SER A 3 -14.67 -0.81 13.32
C SER A 3 -13.88 -0.63 14.39
N SER A 4 -12.70 -0.51 14.30
CA SER A 4 -11.97 -0.19 15.29
C SER A 4 -12.23 1.15 15.57
N ALA A 5 -12.58 1.47 16.56
CA ALA A 5 -12.86 2.74 16.87
C ALA A 5 -11.69 3.60 17.08
N GLU A 6 -10.56 3.01 17.20
CA GLU A 6 -9.41 3.76 17.59
C GLU A 6 -8.68 4.36 16.40
N ILE A 7 -8.38 5.63 16.44
CA ILE A 7 -7.62 6.29 15.39
C ILE A 7 -6.20 6.47 15.88
N LEU A 8 -5.26 5.99 15.09
CA LEU A 8 -3.86 6.08 15.42
C LEU A 8 -3.28 7.34 14.81
N PRO A 9 -2.89 8.33 15.61
CA PRO A 9 -2.32 9.56 15.05
C PRO A 9 -0.89 9.34 14.60
N VAL A 10 -0.57 9.84 13.43
CA VAL A 10 0.77 9.69 12.87
C VAL A 10 1.20 10.96 12.17
N ALA A 11 2.50 11.09 12.00
CA ALA A 11 3.09 12.17 11.23
C ALA A 11 4.06 11.56 10.23
N VAL A 12 4.29 12.25 9.14
CA VAL A 12 5.09 11.76 8.03
C VAL A 12 6.30 12.65 7.87
N LEU A 13 7.47 12.07 7.87
CA LEU A 13 8.71 12.82 7.66
C LEU A 13 9.15 12.64 6.21
N MET A 14 9.20 13.75 5.48
CA MET A 14 9.60 13.75 4.08
C MET A 14 10.90 14.51 3.91
N GLN A 15 11.71 14.05 2.98
CA GLN A 15 12.93 14.73 2.63
C GLN A 15 12.77 15.40 1.28
N ARG A 16 13.24 16.63 1.18
CA ARG A 16 13.27 17.32 -0.10
C ARG A 16 14.72 17.56 -0.47
N LEU A 17 15.10 17.16 -1.67
CA LEU A 17 16.43 17.35 -2.18
C LEU A 17 16.41 18.38 -3.29
N ALA A 18 17.32 19.32 -3.21
CA ALA A 18 17.48 20.29 -4.27
C ALA A 18 18.44 19.69 -5.27
N GLU A 19 17.88 19.06 -6.27
CA GLU A 19 18.72 18.39 -7.23
C GLU A 19 18.14 18.63 -8.60
N PRO A 20 18.35 19.78 -9.11
CA PRO A 20 17.70 20.17 -10.35
C PRO A 20 18.10 19.28 -11.50
N ASN A 21 17.13 18.87 -12.26
CA ASN A 21 17.40 18.16 -13.49
C ASN A 21 16.49 18.76 -14.54
N ARG A 22 16.44 18.16 -15.71
CA ARG A 22 15.66 18.69 -16.76
C ARG A 22 14.21 18.79 -16.45
N TRP A 23 13.71 17.91 -15.58
CA TRP A 23 12.28 17.79 -15.37
C TRP A 23 11.80 18.36 -14.05
N GLU A 24 12.66 18.34 -13.03
CA GLU A 24 12.24 18.70 -11.71
C GLU A 24 13.32 19.47 -10.99
N ASP A 25 12.92 20.46 -10.26
CA ASP A 25 13.85 21.20 -9.43
C ASP A 25 14.04 20.57 -8.07
N TRP A 26 13.13 19.73 -7.66
CA TRP A 26 13.13 19.14 -6.33
C TRP A 26 12.79 17.66 -6.41
N GLN A 27 13.39 16.88 -5.54
CA GLN A 27 13.01 15.48 -5.39
C GLN A 27 12.57 15.24 -3.97
N PHE A 28 11.54 14.44 -3.82
CA PHE A 28 10.97 14.17 -2.51
C PHE A 28 11.08 12.68 -2.23
N LYS A 29 11.32 12.37 -0.95
CA LYS A 29 11.45 10.99 -0.54
C LYS A 29 10.83 10.82 0.82
N LEU A 30 10.11 9.73 1.01
CA LEU A 30 9.55 9.38 2.29
C LEU A 30 10.66 8.85 3.18
N LEU A 31 10.80 9.39 4.37
CA LEU A 31 11.79 8.91 5.31
C LEU A 31 11.18 8.05 6.40
N GLU A 32 10.07 8.47 6.95
CA GLU A 32 9.55 7.77 8.12
C GLU A 32 8.10 8.16 8.39
N VAL A 33 7.33 7.21 8.93
CA VAL A 33 6.03 7.51 9.50
C VAL A 33 6.18 7.28 10.99
N MET A 34 5.86 8.27 11.79
CA MET A 34 6.09 8.17 13.23
C MET A 34 4.81 8.41 13.99
N PRO A 35 4.68 7.84 15.16
CA PRO A 35 3.49 8.09 15.96
C PRO A 35 3.44 9.53 16.39
N ALA A 36 2.24 10.06 16.47
CA ALA A 36 2.03 11.40 16.97
C ALA A 36 1.30 11.30 18.30
N THR A 37 1.51 12.29 19.16
CA THR A 37 0.91 12.20 20.47
C THR A 37 -0.53 12.61 20.48
N ASN A 38 -0.91 13.48 19.59
CA ASN A 38 -2.27 13.98 19.60
C ASN A 38 -2.91 13.89 18.25
N ALA A 39 -4.06 13.28 18.22
CA ALA A 39 -4.81 13.23 17.00
C ALA A 39 -5.44 14.56 16.68
N SER A 40 -5.50 15.42 17.64
CA SER A 40 -6.18 16.68 17.40
C SER A 40 -5.27 17.74 16.82
N ASP A 41 -4.03 17.42 16.64
CA ASP A 41 -3.14 18.39 16.04
C ASP A 41 -3.64 18.72 14.67
N ALA A 42 -3.70 19.98 14.38
CA ALA A 42 -4.14 20.39 13.06
C ALA A 42 -3.16 19.89 12.03
N ILE A 43 -3.64 19.74 10.82
CA ILE A 43 -2.75 19.41 9.72
C ILE A 43 -1.71 20.49 9.65
N GLY A 44 -0.47 20.10 9.67
CA GLY A 44 0.61 21.05 9.71
C GLY A 44 1.81 20.62 8.91
N LEU A 45 2.66 21.58 8.65
CA LEU A 45 3.90 21.35 7.93
C LEU A 45 4.98 22.11 8.68
N ALA A 46 6.01 21.41 9.11
CA ALA A 46 7.07 22.03 9.88
C ALA A 46 8.42 21.63 9.33
N LEU A 47 9.30 22.62 9.21
CA LEU A 47 10.67 22.34 8.79
C LEU A 47 11.41 21.78 9.99
N VAL A 48 12.00 20.63 9.84
CA VAL A 48 12.73 19.99 10.91
C VAL A 48 14.23 20.23 10.78
N GLU A 49 14.71 20.20 9.55
CA GLU A 49 16.14 20.31 9.33
C GLU A 49 16.38 20.82 7.92
N ASP A 50 17.41 21.67 7.77
CA ASP A 50 17.71 22.21 6.46
C ASP A 50 19.21 22.49 6.41
N ASN A 51 19.89 21.84 5.48
CA ASN A 51 21.31 22.10 5.33
C ASN A 51 21.66 22.71 3.97
N GLY A 52 20.67 23.28 3.29
CA GLY A 52 20.86 23.93 2.01
C GLY A 52 20.64 23.06 0.81
N LYS A 53 21.08 21.82 0.83
CA LYS A 53 20.84 20.92 -0.27
C LYS A 53 19.69 20.00 0.03
N GLN A 54 19.49 19.66 1.28
CA GLN A 54 18.38 18.81 1.62
C GLN A 54 17.69 19.35 2.84
N SER A 55 16.42 19.19 2.90
CA SER A 55 15.61 19.59 4.03
C SER A 55 14.65 18.50 4.39
N ARG A 56 14.28 18.45 5.66
CA ARG A 56 13.33 17.49 6.18
C ARG A 56 12.12 18.22 6.71
N TRP A 57 10.98 17.74 6.30
CA TRP A 57 9.72 18.40 6.64
C TRP A 57 8.78 17.39 7.29
N LEU A 58 8.17 17.79 8.36
CA LEU A 58 7.22 16.95 9.08
C LEU A 58 5.82 17.36 8.69
N HIS A 59 5.06 16.39 8.16
CA HIS A 59 3.65 16.58 7.82
C HIS A 59 2.83 15.90 8.93
N SER A 60 2.05 16.66 9.64
CA SER A 60 1.30 16.14 10.79
C SER A 60 -0.19 16.26 10.59
N GLY A 61 -0.95 15.66 11.48
CA GLY A 61 -2.39 15.76 11.43
C GLY A 61 -3.08 14.55 10.81
N PHE A 62 -2.35 13.46 10.61
CA PHE A 62 -2.95 12.27 10.00
C PHE A 62 -3.40 11.28 11.05
N GLY A 63 -4.49 10.60 10.77
CA GLY A 63 -4.99 9.54 11.62
C GLY A 63 -5.25 8.31 10.80
N VAL A 64 -4.82 7.16 11.28
CA VAL A 64 -5.01 5.90 10.60
C VAL A 64 -6.01 5.08 11.38
N GLN A 65 -7.04 4.63 10.70
CA GLN A 65 -8.08 3.82 11.30
C GLN A 65 -8.26 2.56 10.49
N LEU A 66 -8.55 1.46 11.14
CA LEU A 66 -8.74 0.21 10.44
C LEU A 66 -10.23 -0.05 10.22
N PHE A 67 -10.54 -0.57 9.04
CA PHE A 67 -11.92 -0.85 8.65
C PHE A 67 -12.06 -2.30 8.22
N ALA A 68 -13.13 -2.93 8.63
CA ALA A 68 -13.35 -4.35 8.33
C ALA A 68 -13.39 -4.62 6.83
N ASP A 69 -13.94 -3.73 6.05
CA ASP A 69 -14.05 -3.95 4.62
C ASP A 69 -12.74 -3.68 3.87
N GLU A 70 -11.70 -3.26 4.57
CA GLU A 70 -10.40 -3.06 3.96
C GLU A 70 -9.45 -4.21 4.33
N CYS A 71 -9.94 -5.23 5.00
CA CYS A 71 -9.06 -6.28 5.51
C CYS A 71 -8.32 -7.06 4.45
N LYS A 72 -8.85 -7.14 3.24
CA LYS A 72 -8.09 -7.79 2.19
C LYS A 72 -6.81 -7.03 1.90
N GLY A 73 -6.88 -5.70 1.91
CA GLY A 73 -5.68 -4.89 1.70
C GLY A 73 -4.69 -5.04 2.83
N TYR A 74 -5.17 -5.19 4.06
CA TYR A 74 -4.28 -5.42 5.19
C TYR A 74 -3.63 -6.79 5.10
N PHE A 75 -4.40 -7.79 4.71
CA PHE A 75 -3.87 -9.13 4.55
C PHE A 75 -2.77 -9.17 3.49
N LEU A 76 -2.98 -8.49 2.38
CA LEU A 76 -1.96 -8.45 1.33
C LEU A 76 -0.69 -7.75 1.84
N ASN A 77 -0.84 -6.72 2.64
CA ASN A 77 0.33 -6.04 3.21
C ASN A 77 1.06 -6.97 4.17
N LEU A 78 0.31 -7.63 5.05
CA LEU A 78 0.93 -8.51 6.04
C LEU A 78 1.64 -9.70 5.43
N THR A 79 1.17 -10.18 4.29
CA THR A 79 1.75 -11.35 3.65
C THR A 79 2.73 -11.01 2.54
N SER A 80 3.08 -9.73 2.40
CA SER A 80 3.96 -9.30 1.32
C SER A 80 5.44 -9.60 1.57
N GLY A 81 5.78 -9.98 2.77
CA GLY A 81 7.17 -10.19 3.15
C GLY A 81 7.74 -9.02 3.93
N GLN A 82 7.19 -7.84 3.74
CA GLN A 82 7.64 -6.66 4.44
C GLN A 82 6.43 -5.76 4.69
N PRO A 83 5.70 -6.01 5.78
CA PRO A 83 4.58 -5.12 6.09
C PRO A 83 5.05 -3.68 6.21
N SER A 84 4.27 -2.77 5.67
CA SER A 84 4.73 -1.40 5.49
C SER A 84 3.63 -0.38 5.70
N TRP A 85 4.05 0.82 6.01
CA TRP A 85 3.22 1.99 5.86
C TRP A 85 3.25 2.37 4.39
N PHE A 86 2.12 2.83 3.86
CA PHE A 86 2.07 3.39 2.51
C PHE A 86 1.69 4.85 2.63
N VAL A 87 2.49 5.71 2.04
CA VAL A 87 2.25 7.15 2.08
C VAL A 87 2.13 7.63 0.65
N SER A 88 1.08 8.38 0.37
CA SER A 88 0.90 8.93 -0.95
C SER A 88 0.94 10.44 -0.89
N TRP A 89 1.43 11.03 -1.96
CA TRP A 89 1.52 12.47 -2.05
C TRP A 89 1.46 12.91 -3.51
N ARG A 90 1.25 14.20 -3.68
CA ARG A 90 1.28 14.81 -5.00
C ARG A 90 1.87 16.19 -4.87
N PRO A 91 2.26 16.81 -5.98
CA PRO A 91 2.78 18.18 -5.88
C PRO A 91 1.74 19.11 -5.26
N ASP A 92 2.20 20.01 -4.42
CA ASP A 92 1.30 20.96 -3.80
C ASP A 92 0.87 21.97 -4.85
N GLY A 93 -0.41 22.16 -5.02
CA GLY A 93 -0.92 23.04 -6.06
C GLY A 93 -0.65 24.50 -5.81
N GLN A 94 -0.31 24.87 -4.59
CA GLN A 94 -0.05 26.26 -4.25
C GLN A 94 1.40 26.56 -4.03
N ASP A 95 2.21 25.57 -3.72
CA ASP A 95 3.63 25.78 -3.45
C ASP A 95 4.42 24.72 -4.22
N PRO A 96 4.98 25.08 -5.36
CA PRO A 96 5.68 24.09 -6.18
C PRO A 96 6.94 23.53 -5.53
N THR A 97 7.39 24.10 -4.44
CA THR A 97 8.55 23.57 -3.75
C THR A 97 8.17 22.55 -2.67
N GLN A 98 6.90 22.20 -2.61
CA GLN A 98 6.38 21.28 -1.59
C GLN A 98 5.49 20.22 -2.19
N VAL A 99 5.19 19.21 -1.38
CA VAL A 99 4.21 18.20 -1.75
C VAL A 99 3.10 18.20 -0.72
N GLU A 100 1.95 17.73 -1.15
CA GLU A 100 0.82 17.55 -0.28
C GLU A 100 0.73 16.05 -0.01
N VAL A 101 0.91 15.63 1.24
CA VAL A 101 0.72 14.23 1.61
C VAL A 101 -0.78 13.99 1.65
N THR A 102 -1.27 13.07 0.86
CA THR A 102 -2.70 12.86 0.70
C THR A 102 -3.23 11.70 1.50
N SER A 103 -2.39 10.74 1.87
CA SER A 103 -2.88 9.62 2.64
C SER A 103 -1.75 8.86 3.30
N VAL A 104 -2.06 8.29 4.47
CA VAL A 104 -1.21 7.34 5.15
C VAL A 104 -2.06 6.12 5.40
N SER A 105 -1.63 4.96 4.96
CA SER A 105 -2.46 3.76 5.02
C SER A 105 -1.60 2.54 5.28
N VAL A 106 -2.26 1.47 5.72
CA VAL A 106 -1.62 0.16 5.84
C VAL A 106 -2.30 -0.84 4.89
N SER A 107 -3.13 -0.36 3.98
CA SER A 107 -3.82 -1.22 3.02
C SER A 107 -3.11 -1.21 1.68
N TYR A 108 -2.68 -2.37 1.24
CA TYR A 108 -2.05 -2.52 -0.07
C TYR A 108 -3.01 -2.10 -1.19
N ILE A 109 -4.29 -2.38 -1.01
CA ILE A 109 -5.28 -2.02 -2.02
C ILE A 109 -5.45 -0.51 -2.09
N GLU A 110 -5.40 0.16 -0.94
CA GLU A 110 -5.48 1.61 -0.94
C GLU A 110 -4.26 2.21 -1.66
N ALA A 111 -3.09 1.63 -1.44
CA ALA A 111 -1.88 2.09 -2.12
C ALA A 111 -2.04 1.98 -3.64
N ASP A 112 -2.59 0.87 -4.11
CA ASP A 112 -2.84 0.70 -5.52
C ASP A 112 -3.80 1.75 -6.05
N ARG A 113 -4.87 2.01 -5.32
CA ARG A 113 -5.84 3.01 -5.76
C ARG A 113 -5.18 4.38 -5.91
N ARG A 114 -4.26 4.71 -5.02
CA ARG A 114 -3.56 5.99 -5.10
C ARG A 114 -2.62 6.04 -6.30
N MET A 115 -1.98 4.94 -6.60
CA MET A 115 -1.11 4.89 -7.77
C MET A 115 -1.92 5.03 -9.05
N PHE A 116 -3.10 4.42 -9.10
CA PHE A 116 -3.96 4.57 -10.25
C PHE A 116 -4.46 6.00 -10.38
N ALA A 117 -4.52 6.74 -9.29
CA ALA A 117 -4.89 8.15 -9.33
C ALA A 117 -3.69 9.05 -9.60
N GLU A 118 -2.59 8.42 -9.99
CA GLU A 118 -1.39 9.15 -10.39
C GLU A 118 -0.72 9.90 -9.24
N GLU A 119 -0.92 9.44 -8.04
CA GLU A 119 -0.18 9.98 -6.92
C GLU A 119 1.11 9.19 -6.72
N HIS A 120 2.11 9.82 -6.15
CA HIS A 120 3.29 9.08 -5.75
C HIS A 120 2.97 8.27 -4.52
N VAL A 121 3.43 7.04 -4.46
CA VAL A 121 3.25 6.19 -3.29
C VAL A 121 4.59 5.59 -2.95
N GLU A 122 5.00 5.74 -1.70
CA GLU A 122 6.20 5.07 -1.20
C GLU A 122 5.87 4.37 0.09
N SER A 123 6.71 3.46 0.49
CA SER A 123 6.47 2.68 1.70
C SER A 123 7.70 2.67 2.57
N VAL A 124 7.48 2.53 3.87
CA VAL A 124 8.53 2.30 4.84
C VAL A 124 8.06 1.18 5.76
N PRO A 125 8.96 0.41 6.36
CA PRO A 125 8.55 -0.73 7.16
C PRO A 125 7.63 -0.36 8.31
N LEU A 126 6.69 -1.24 8.59
CA LEU A 126 5.79 -1.08 9.71
C LEU A 126 6.47 -1.64 10.96
N PRO A 127 6.49 -0.92 12.06
CA PRO A 127 7.13 -1.42 13.27
C PRO A 127 6.44 -2.68 13.78
N PRO A 128 7.17 -3.56 14.49
CA PRO A 128 6.58 -4.82 14.93
C PRO A 128 5.31 -4.69 15.74
N GLU A 129 5.22 -3.72 16.63
CA GLU A 129 4.02 -3.60 17.42
C GLU A 129 2.82 -3.20 16.58
N LEU A 130 3.06 -2.49 15.49
CA LEU A 130 1.96 -2.15 14.60
C LEU A 130 1.63 -3.30 13.66
N CYS A 131 2.60 -4.16 13.37
CA CYS A 131 2.30 -5.37 12.66
C CYS A 131 1.35 -6.24 13.48
N GLU A 132 1.57 -6.33 14.80
CA GLU A 132 0.69 -7.10 15.64
C GLU A 132 -0.71 -6.48 15.69
N TRP A 133 -0.77 -5.18 15.81
CA TRP A 133 -2.03 -4.47 15.81
C TRP A 133 -2.83 -4.77 14.54
N LEU A 134 -2.15 -4.70 13.40
CA LEU A 134 -2.78 -4.94 12.12
C LEU A 134 -3.16 -6.41 11.98
N GLN A 135 -2.30 -7.30 12.44
CA GLN A 135 -2.56 -8.73 12.36
C GLN A 135 -3.78 -9.10 13.21
N ASP A 136 -3.87 -8.55 14.41
CA ASP A 136 -5.00 -8.85 15.27
C ASP A 136 -6.31 -8.41 14.65
N PHE A 137 -6.34 -7.22 14.09
CA PHE A 137 -7.55 -6.73 13.45
C PHE A 137 -7.92 -7.61 12.26
N THR A 138 -6.92 -7.95 11.46
CA THR A 138 -7.14 -8.75 10.28
C THR A 138 -7.63 -10.14 10.64
N ASN A 139 -7.07 -10.73 11.69
CA ASN A 139 -7.50 -12.03 12.14
C ASN A 139 -8.95 -12.03 12.58
N GLN A 140 -9.41 -10.93 13.15
CA GLN A 140 -10.78 -10.87 13.60
C GLN A 140 -11.79 -10.63 12.50
N HIS A 141 -11.39 -9.97 11.45
CA HIS A 141 -12.35 -9.48 10.47
C HIS A 141 -12.20 -10.04 9.06
N PHE A 142 -11.06 -10.60 8.73
CA PHE A 142 -10.83 -11.06 7.36
C PHE A 142 -11.11 -12.55 7.22
N LYS A 143 -11.87 -12.91 6.20
CA LYS A 143 -12.15 -14.28 5.92
C LYS A 143 -11.74 -14.59 4.51
N PRO A 144 -10.64 -15.29 4.35
CA PRO A 144 -10.09 -15.56 3.01
C PRO A 144 -10.80 -16.66 2.29
N GLU A 145 -12.12 -16.68 2.29
CA GLU A 145 -12.78 -17.73 1.61
C GLU A 145 -12.67 -17.64 0.13
N SER A 146 -12.40 -16.52 -0.40
CA SER A 146 -12.33 -16.46 -1.82
C SER A 146 -11.18 -17.25 -2.34
N ALA A 147 -10.22 -17.53 -1.55
CA ALA A 147 -9.11 -18.29 -2.04
C ALA A 147 -9.56 -19.61 -2.53
N ARG A 148 -10.52 -20.25 -1.88
CA ARG A 148 -10.93 -21.45 -2.31
C ARG A 148 -11.62 -21.34 -3.56
N LYS A 149 -12.39 -20.38 -3.76
CA LYS A 149 -13.11 -20.33 -4.95
C LYS A 149 -12.20 -20.19 -6.06
N VAL A 150 -11.22 -19.47 -5.90
CA VAL A 150 -10.33 -19.30 -6.93
C VAL A 150 -9.84 -20.51 -7.46
N ARG A 151 -9.48 -21.39 -6.69
CA ARG A 151 -8.96 -22.45 -7.19
C ARG A 151 -9.86 -23.24 -7.81
N ALA A 152 -10.90 -23.10 -7.47
CA ALA A 152 -11.79 -23.92 -8.09
C ALA A 152 -11.74 -23.67 -9.50
N GLN A 153 -11.52 -22.97 -9.87
CA GLN A 153 -11.66 -22.80 -11.09
C GLN A 153 -10.95 -23.06 -11.87
N SER A 154 -10.65 -22.97 -11.75
CA SER A 154 -10.11 -23.20 -12.39
C SER A 154 -9.99 -23.21 -13.51
N PHE A 155 -9.80 -22.70 -13.88
CA PHE A 155 -9.70 -22.51 -15.01
C PHE A 155 -9.02 -23.47 -15.56
N LEU A 156 -8.75 -24.09 -15.14
CA LEU A 156 -8.07 -24.91 -15.59
C LEU A 156 -8.49 -25.68 -16.35
N LYS A 157 -8.58 -25.70 -16.71
CA LYS A 157 -8.72 -26.35 -17.32
C LYS A 157 -9.19 -26.92 -18.15
N PRO A 158 -9.68 -26.53 -18.56
CA PRO A 158 -10.35 -27.13 -19.48
C PRO A 158 -9.47 -27.56 -20.49
N GLU A 159 -8.83 -26.80 -20.96
CA GLU A 159 -8.12 -27.20 -21.88
C GLU A 159 -7.30 -28.11 -21.49
N GLU A 160 -6.83 -27.90 -20.61
CA GLU A 160 -6.00 -28.76 -20.22
C GLU A 160 -6.59 -29.89 -20.13
N ARG A 161 -7.58 -29.93 -19.74
CA ARG A 161 -8.11 -31.04 -19.62
C ARG A 161 -8.37 -31.47 -20.81
N GLY A 162 -8.49 -30.74 -21.49
CA GLY A 162 -8.95 -31.26 -22.59
C GLY A 162 -8.02 -32.00 -23.22
N GLY A 163 -7.27 -31.72 -23.15
CA GLY A 163 -6.51 -32.37 -23.88
C GLY A 163 -6.49 -33.63 -23.92
N THR A 164 -6.62 -33.99 -23.67
CA THR A 164 -6.49 -35.04 -23.65
C THR A 164 -6.83 -35.87 -24.48
N VAL A 165 -6.91 -35.94 -24.89
CA VAL A 165 -7.19 -36.69 -25.62
C VAL A 165 -6.89 -37.42 -26.29
N PRO A 166 -6.73 -37.86 -26.66
CA PRO A 166 -6.52 -38.45 -27.30
C PRO A 166 -6.37 -39.20 -28.07
N ALA A 167 -6.25 -39.38 -28.30
CA ALA A 167 -6.05 -39.97 -28.99
C ALA A 167 -5.99 -40.77 -29.73
N GLN A 168 -5.92 -41.00 -29.99
CA GLN A 168 -5.82 -41.62 -30.67
C GLN A 168 -5.79 -42.36 -31.47
N GLY A 169 -5.66 -42.60 -31.72
CA GLY A 169 -5.66 -43.11 -32.43
C GLY A 169 -5.50 -43.90 -33.19
N GLY A 170 -5.33 -44.11 -33.49
CA GLY A 170 -5.23 -44.64 -34.28
C GLY A 170 -5.04 -45.45 -34.96
N GLY A 171 -4.94 -45.75 -35.28
CA GLY A 171 -4.80 -46.36 -35.98
C GLY A 171 -4.70 -47.18 -36.77
N SER A 172 -4.64 -47.41 -37.16
CA SER A 172 -4.57 -48.00 -37.91
C SER A 172 -4.38 -48.75 -38.70
N THR A 173 -4.22 -49.11 -39.00
CA THR A 173 -4.11 -49.75 -39.68
C THR A 173 -4.06 -50.46 -40.55
N LEU A 174 -3.98 -50.70 -40.90
CA LEU A 174 -3.92 -51.28 -41.70
C LEU A 174 -3.73 -52.07 -42.44
N ASP A 175 -3.59 -52.31 -42.81
CA ASP A 175 -3.44 -52.98 -43.52
C ASP A 175 -3.46 -53.48 -44.45
N GLY A 176 -3.40 -53.48 -44.48
CA GLY A 176 -3.15 -53.90 -45.51
C GLY A 176 -3.28 -54.70 -46.39
#